data_58e47c18922697485b749d4e01fab133
#
_entry.id   58e47c18922697485b749d4e01fab133
#
_cell.length_a   1.000
_cell.length_b   1.000
_cell.length_c   1.000
_cell.angle_alpha   90.00
_cell.angle_beta   90.00
_cell.angle_gamma   90.00
#
_symmetry.space_group_name_H-M   'P 1'
#
loop_
_entity.id
_entity.type
_entity.pdbx_description
1 polymer ?
#
loop_
_entity_poly.entity_id
_entity_poly.type
_entity_poly.pdbx_seq_one_letter_code
_entity_poly.pdbx_strand_id
1 'polypeptide(L)'
;MTIGIGGWGSRRKPMSLVREIIRSDLKDLTIVSYGGPDVGLLCATGKVKKVVYGFVSLDSIPLEPHFRKARQTASIEAVELDEGMLQWGLIAAVHRVPFLPTRAGLGSDIEKNNPDFKTVKSPYADGGTFIAMPAIELDVALIHMNRGDERGNGQFLGPDPFFDDLYCLAAKRRFMSVEKIIPT
;
A
#
# COMPACT_ATOMS: atom_id res chain seq x y z
N MET A 1 9.69 -9.00 -5.46
CA MET A 1 8.23 -9.05 -5.71
C MET A 1 7.55 -7.95 -4.93
N THR A 2 6.64 -7.22 -5.56
CA THR A 2 5.89 -6.11 -4.94
C THR A 2 4.50 -6.60 -4.54
N ILE A 3 4.19 -6.51 -3.26
CA ILE A 3 2.91 -6.95 -2.69
C ILE A 3 2.17 -5.74 -2.11
N GLY A 4 0.98 -5.48 -2.63
CA GLY A 4 0.04 -4.53 -2.06
C GLY A 4 -0.83 -5.20 -0.99
N ILE A 5 -0.93 -4.59 0.18
CA ILE A 5 -1.74 -5.12 1.28
C ILE A 5 -2.84 -4.12 1.62
N GLY A 6 -4.08 -4.50 1.34
CA GLY A 6 -5.26 -3.69 1.58
C GLY A 6 -5.57 -3.47 3.05
N GLY A 7 -6.70 -2.83 3.32
CA GLY A 7 -7.08 -2.35 4.64
C GLY A 7 -6.33 -1.07 5.05
N TRP A 8 -6.65 -0.54 6.22
CA TRP A 8 -6.19 0.75 6.72
C TRP A 8 -5.70 0.63 8.17
N GLY A 9 -4.43 0.90 8.42
CA GLY A 9 -3.86 0.76 9.76
C GLY A 9 -4.08 -0.66 10.30
N SER A 10 -4.81 -0.79 11.40
CA SER A 10 -5.17 -2.09 11.98
C SER A 10 -6.48 -2.69 11.44
N ARG A 11 -7.21 -1.96 10.58
CA ARG A 11 -8.56 -2.35 10.14
C ARG A 11 -8.56 -3.13 8.83
N ARG A 12 -9.30 -4.23 8.79
CA ARG A 12 -9.49 -5.13 7.64
C ARG A 12 -8.19 -5.59 6.96
N LYS A 13 -7.12 -5.77 7.74
CA LYS A 13 -5.89 -6.36 7.21
C LYS A 13 -6.06 -7.86 6.91
N PRO A 14 -5.57 -8.34 5.77
CA PRO A 14 -5.62 -9.77 5.40
C PRO A 14 -4.63 -10.60 6.22
N MET A 15 -4.77 -10.61 7.55
CA MET A 15 -3.76 -11.16 8.46
C MET A 15 -3.56 -12.68 8.33
N SER A 16 -4.54 -13.43 7.83
CA SER A 16 -4.37 -14.84 7.49
C SER A 16 -3.34 -15.01 6.37
N LEU A 17 -3.47 -14.22 5.31
CA LEU A 17 -2.54 -14.24 4.17
C LEU A 17 -1.14 -13.71 4.56
N VAL A 18 -1.09 -12.68 5.39
CA VAL A 18 0.18 -12.16 5.94
C VAL A 18 0.92 -13.24 6.74
N ARG A 19 0.22 -14.02 7.56
CA ARG A 19 0.82 -15.15 8.31
C ARG A 19 1.34 -16.25 7.38
N GLU A 20 0.69 -16.49 6.24
CA GLU A 20 1.22 -17.46 5.26
C GLU A 20 2.52 -16.95 4.60
N ILE A 21 2.64 -15.66 4.31
CA ILE A 21 3.93 -15.08 3.90
C ILE A 21 5.01 -15.31 4.96
N ILE A 22 4.67 -15.13 6.23
CA ILE A 22 5.62 -15.34 7.33
C ILE A 22 6.10 -16.80 7.38
N ARG A 23 5.20 -17.76 7.14
CA ARG A 23 5.53 -19.22 7.14
C ARG A 23 6.25 -19.67 5.87
N SER A 24 6.14 -18.92 4.78
CA SER A 24 6.74 -19.27 3.49
C SER A 24 8.23 -18.94 3.42
N ASP A 25 8.91 -19.40 2.36
CA ASP A 25 10.30 -19.07 2.04
C ASP A 25 10.46 -17.71 1.34
N LEU A 26 9.37 -16.97 1.13
CA LEU A 26 9.40 -15.64 0.53
C LEU A 26 10.24 -14.67 1.37
N LYS A 27 11.06 -13.87 0.68
CA LYS A 27 11.93 -12.86 1.29
C LYS A 27 12.20 -11.73 0.29
N ASP A 28 12.89 -10.70 0.74
CA ASP A 28 13.25 -9.53 -0.05
C ASP A 28 12.03 -8.88 -0.72
N LEU A 29 10.93 -8.81 0.02
CA LEU A 29 9.66 -8.29 -0.46
C LEU A 29 9.63 -6.77 -0.44
N THR A 30 9.00 -6.18 -1.45
CA THR A 30 8.54 -4.79 -1.43
C THR A 30 7.08 -4.79 -1.01
N ILE A 31 6.76 -4.12 0.10
CA ILE A 31 5.39 -4.03 0.63
C ILE A 31 4.86 -2.62 0.36
N VAL A 32 3.65 -2.54 -0.21
CA VAL A 32 2.90 -1.31 -0.41
C VAL A 32 1.66 -1.36 0.46
N SER A 33 1.53 -0.45 1.43
CA SER A 33 0.44 -0.53 2.41
C SER A 33 0.17 0.81 3.10
N TYR A 34 -1.08 1.06 3.44
CA TYR A 34 -1.46 1.89 4.58
C TYR A 34 -1.31 1.02 5.83
N GLY A 35 -0.09 0.98 6.35
CA GLY A 35 0.40 -0.12 7.17
C GLY A 35 -0.10 -0.13 8.61
N GLY A 36 -0.08 -1.31 9.16
CA GLY A 36 -0.37 -1.61 10.55
C GLY A 36 0.33 -2.89 10.97
N PRO A 37 -0.38 -3.87 11.56
CA PRO A 37 0.21 -5.12 12.03
C PRO A 37 0.78 -5.98 10.91
N ASP A 38 0.31 -5.82 9.68
CA ASP A 38 0.85 -6.45 8.49
C ASP A 38 2.32 -6.09 8.25
N VAL A 39 2.60 -4.79 8.14
CA VAL A 39 3.96 -4.28 7.94
C VAL A 39 4.85 -4.61 9.13
N GLY A 40 4.34 -4.43 10.35
CA GLY A 40 5.09 -4.73 11.57
C GLY A 40 5.56 -6.17 11.65
N LEU A 41 4.66 -7.14 11.48
CA LEU A 41 5.00 -8.56 11.55
C LEU A 41 5.94 -8.98 10.41
N LEU A 42 5.76 -8.47 9.21
CA LEU A 42 6.65 -8.77 8.08
C LEU A 42 8.05 -8.19 8.30
N CYS A 43 8.18 -7.00 8.89
CA CYS A 43 9.47 -6.44 9.31
C CYS A 43 10.11 -7.26 10.43
N ALA A 44 9.33 -7.68 11.45
CA ALA A 44 9.83 -8.46 12.58
C ALA A 44 10.42 -9.80 12.16
N THR A 45 9.91 -10.38 11.08
CA THR A 45 10.33 -11.70 10.56
C THR A 45 11.36 -11.64 9.43
N GLY A 46 11.89 -10.45 9.11
CA GLY A 46 12.93 -10.27 8.10
C GLY A 46 12.47 -10.57 6.67
N LYS A 47 11.17 -10.49 6.39
CA LYS A 47 10.62 -10.75 5.06
C LYS A 47 10.74 -9.58 4.09
N VAL A 48 10.94 -8.37 4.62
CA VAL A 48 10.82 -7.11 3.89
C VAL A 48 12.20 -6.55 3.55
N LYS A 49 12.37 -6.17 2.30
CA LYS A 49 13.48 -5.35 1.83
C LYS A 49 13.09 -3.87 1.75
N LYS A 50 11.85 -3.60 1.33
CA LYS A 50 11.37 -2.24 1.08
C LYS A 50 9.90 -2.09 1.50
N VAL A 51 9.57 -0.97 2.13
CA VAL A 51 8.18 -0.56 2.42
C VAL A 51 7.89 0.77 1.73
N VAL A 52 6.79 0.82 0.97
CA VAL A 52 6.20 2.04 0.41
C VAL A 52 4.90 2.28 1.15
N TYR A 53 4.78 3.40 1.84
CA TYR A 53 3.68 3.61 2.78
C TYR A 53 3.24 5.08 2.86
N GLY A 54 1.95 5.30 3.09
CA GLY A 54 1.40 6.60 3.47
C GLY A 54 1.50 6.84 4.99
N PHE A 55 1.35 5.78 5.77
CA PHE A 55 1.61 5.72 7.21
C PHE A 55 1.74 4.27 7.68
N VAL A 56 2.24 4.06 8.91
CA VAL A 56 2.20 2.77 9.61
C VAL A 56 1.77 3.00 11.06
N SER A 57 0.58 2.52 11.43
CA SER A 57 -0.04 2.78 12.73
C SER A 57 -0.87 1.58 13.21
N LEU A 58 -0.99 1.42 14.51
CA LEU A 58 -1.90 0.45 15.15
C LEU A 58 -3.18 1.11 15.67
N ASP A 59 -3.47 2.35 15.34
CA ASP A 59 -4.55 3.20 15.85
C ASP A 59 -4.47 3.46 17.36
N SER A 60 -4.40 2.40 18.19
CA SER A 60 -4.24 2.49 19.65
C SER A 60 -2.82 2.85 20.09
N ILE A 61 -1.84 2.55 19.27
CA ILE A 61 -0.41 2.88 19.46
C ILE A 61 0.05 3.67 18.23
N PRO A 62 0.55 4.90 18.39
CA PRO A 62 0.85 5.78 17.26
C PRO A 62 1.85 5.22 16.25
N LEU A 63 2.79 4.41 16.73
CA LEU A 63 3.84 3.82 15.90
C LEU A 63 3.89 2.32 16.11
N GLU A 64 3.85 1.58 15.02
CA GLU A 64 4.06 0.13 15.04
C GLU A 64 5.52 -0.18 15.41
N PRO A 65 5.78 -0.94 16.52
CA PRO A 65 7.12 -1.02 17.11
C PRO A 65 8.15 -1.75 16.24
N HIS A 66 7.77 -2.78 15.50
CA HIS A 66 8.69 -3.53 14.66
C HIS A 66 9.09 -2.77 13.40
N PHE A 67 8.13 -2.12 12.74
CA PHE A 67 8.41 -1.21 11.63
C PHE A 67 9.29 -0.04 12.08
N ARG A 68 8.96 0.57 13.23
CA ARG A 68 9.78 1.63 13.82
C ARG A 68 11.23 1.19 14.03
N LYS A 69 11.44 0.00 14.63
CA LYS A 69 12.77 -0.57 14.83
C LYS A 69 13.48 -0.78 13.50
N ALA A 70 12.82 -1.42 12.53
CA ALA A 70 13.40 -1.69 11.22
C ALA A 70 13.84 -0.41 10.49
N ARG A 71 13.03 0.66 10.58
CA ARG A 71 13.33 1.97 10.03
C ARG A 71 14.53 2.62 10.74
N GLN A 72 14.56 2.60 12.08
CA GLN A 72 15.65 3.18 12.88
C GLN A 72 16.99 2.48 12.67
N THR A 73 16.98 1.18 12.45
CA THR A 73 18.19 0.38 12.21
C THR A 73 18.57 0.29 10.73
N ALA A 74 17.84 0.97 9.85
CA ALA A 74 18.00 0.92 8.40
C ALA A 74 18.04 -0.54 7.84
N SER A 75 17.32 -1.47 8.50
CA SER A 75 17.24 -2.86 8.03
C SER A 75 16.27 -3.04 6.84
N ILE A 76 15.51 -2.01 6.53
CA ILE A 76 14.63 -1.92 5.37
C ILE A 76 14.82 -0.58 4.66
N GLU A 77 14.54 -0.53 3.37
CA GLU A 77 14.32 0.71 2.64
C GLU A 77 12.90 1.23 2.92
N ALA A 78 12.77 2.41 3.51
CA ALA A 78 11.50 3.01 3.87
C ALA A 78 11.20 4.20 2.95
N VAL A 79 10.21 4.05 2.06
CA VAL A 79 9.73 5.10 1.15
C VAL A 79 8.43 5.66 1.71
N GLU A 80 8.55 6.80 2.37
CA GLU A 80 7.43 7.54 2.94
C GLU A 80 6.76 8.39 1.88
N LEU A 81 5.46 8.26 1.75
CA LEU A 81 4.61 9.05 0.88
C LEU A 81 3.55 9.76 1.72
N ASP A 82 2.92 10.77 1.16
CA ASP A 82 1.61 11.22 1.62
C ASP A 82 0.53 10.20 1.21
N GLU A 83 -0.55 10.12 1.98
CA GLU A 83 -1.65 9.19 1.71
C GLU A 83 -2.23 9.39 0.30
N GLY A 84 -2.41 10.64 -0.11
CA GLY A 84 -2.87 10.97 -1.45
C GLY A 84 -1.88 10.59 -2.54
N MET A 85 -0.57 10.69 -2.28
CA MET A 85 0.46 10.24 -3.23
C MET A 85 0.38 8.73 -3.44
N LEU A 86 0.27 7.94 -2.37
CA LEU A 86 0.16 6.48 -2.48
C LEU A 86 -1.10 6.10 -3.27
N GLN A 87 -2.24 6.73 -2.96
CA GLN A 87 -3.48 6.55 -3.72
C GLN A 87 -3.28 6.89 -5.21
N TRP A 88 -2.64 8.03 -5.49
CA TRP A 88 -2.41 8.51 -6.87
C TRP A 88 -1.50 7.56 -7.66
N GLY A 89 -0.50 7.00 -7.02
CA GLY A 89 0.37 5.97 -7.62
C GLY A 89 -0.39 4.68 -7.96
N LEU A 90 -1.31 4.23 -7.09
CA LEU A 90 -2.19 3.09 -7.39
C LEU A 90 -3.16 3.42 -8.52
N ILE A 91 -3.77 4.61 -8.54
CA ILE A 91 -4.67 5.05 -9.63
C ILE A 91 -3.91 5.10 -10.96
N ALA A 92 -2.68 5.59 -10.98
CA ALA A 92 -1.85 5.59 -12.19
C ALA A 92 -1.66 4.16 -12.74
N ALA A 93 -1.37 3.19 -11.87
CA ALA A 93 -1.24 1.78 -12.24
C ALA A 93 -2.56 1.20 -12.77
N VAL A 94 -3.69 1.50 -12.13
CA VAL A 94 -5.03 1.08 -12.57
C VAL A 94 -5.33 1.59 -13.98
N HIS A 95 -5.02 2.85 -14.24
CA HIS A 95 -5.24 3.48 -15.56
C HIS A 95 -4.15 3.17 -16.58
N ARG A 96 -3.10 2.41 -16.19
CA ARG A 96 -1.96 2.04 -17.06
C ARG A 96 -1.26 3.27 -17.65
N VAL A 97 -1.16 4.34 -16.86
CA VAL A 97 -0.37 5.51 -17.19
C VAL A 97 0.92 5.52 -16.37
N PRO A 98 2.04 6.04 -16.89
CA PRO A 98 3.34 5.96 -16.20
C PRO A 98 3.38 6.81 -14.92
N PHE A 99 2.59 7.85 -14.84
CA PHE A 99 2.45 8.72 -13.67
C PHE A 99 1.14 9.51 -13.71
N LEU A 100 0.78 10.10 -12.58
CA LEU A 100 -0.27 11.12 -12.48
C LEU A 100 0.27 12.37 -11.78
N PRO A 101 -0.11 13.59 -12.23
CA PRO A 101 0.30 14.83 -11.57
C PRO A 101 -0.48 15.01 -10.27
N THR A 102 0.23 15.37 -9.18
CA THR A 102 -0.38 15.68 -7.89
C THR A 102 0.29 16.87 -7.21
N ARG A 103 -0.43 17.56 -6.35
CA ARG A 103 0.13 18.57 -5.44
C ARG A 103 0.44 17.99 -4.05
N ALA A 104 -0.06 16.80 -3.74
CA ALA A 104 0.27 16.12 -2.50
C ALA A 104 1.77 15.90 -2.39
N GLY A 105 2.35 16.22 -1.25
CA GLY A 105 3.79 16.14 -1.00
C GLY A 105 4.63 17.30 -1.55
N LEU A 106 4.09 18.13 -2.43
CA LEU A 106 4.84 19.25 -3.04
C LEU A 106 5.27 20.28 -1.97
N GLY A 107 6.57 20.61 -1.96
CA GLY A 107 7.11 21.57 -0.99
C GLY A 107 7.27 21.03 0.43
N SER A 108 7.06 19.73 0.64
CA SER A 108 7.27 19.04 1.91
C SER A 108 8.63 18.32 1.95
N ASP A 109 8.96 17.75 3.12
CA ASP A 109 10.16 16.90 3.25
C ASP A 109 10.03 15.56 2.51
N ILE A 110 8.82 15.15 2.13
CA ILE A 110 8.61 13.96 1.28
C ILE A 110 9.36 14.10 -0.05
N GLU A 111 9.28 15.28 -0.68
CA GLU A 111 9.99 15.55 -1.93
C GLU A 111 11.51 15.46 -1.76
N LYS A 112 12.04 15.98 -0.64
CA LYS A 112 13.47 15.92 -0.33
C LYS A 112 13.95 14.49 -0.03
N ASN A 113 13.11 13.71 0.67
CA ASN A 113 13.44 12.35 1.07
C ASN A 113 13.30 11.34 -0.08
N ASN A 114 12.65 11.73 -1.19
CA ASN A 114 12.46 10.91 -2.37
C ASN A 114 13.03 11.63 -3.62
N PRO A 115 14.36 11.72 -3.77
CA PRO A 115 15.01 12.50 -4.83
C PRO A 115 14.72 11.98 -6.25
N ASP A 116 14.21 10.77 -6.37
CA ASP A 116 13.81 10.18 -7.65
C ASP A 116 12.50 10.74 -8.19
N PHE A 117 11.69 11.39 -7.36
CA PHE A 117 10.48 12.05 -7.82
C PHE A 117 10.79 13.23 -8.72
N LYS A 118 10.06 13.32 -9.82
CA LYS A 118 10.17 14.40 -10.80
C LYS A 118 8.96 15.30 -10.71
N THR A 119 9.15 16.55 -11.12
CA THR A 119 8.05 17.51 -11.25
C THR A 119 7.71 17.75 -12.70
N VAL A 120 6.45 18.08 -12.95
CA VAL A 120 5.93 18.49 -14.25
C VAL A 120 5.18 19.82 -14.11
N LYS A 121 5.21 20.61 -15.18
CA LYS A 121 4.41 21.84 -15.26
C LYS A 121 3.08 21.54 -15.95
N SER A 122 2.01 22.18 -15.46
CA SER A 122 0.73 22.16 -16.18
C SER A 122 0.90 22.77 -17.57
N PRO A 123 0.37 22.15 -18.62
CA PRO A 123 0.33 22.73 -19.96
C PRO A 123 -0.80 23.75 -20.11
N TYR A 124 -1.62 23.92 -19.09
CA TYR A 124 -2.76 24.87 -19.10
C TYR A 124 -2.38 26.21 -18.48
N ALA A 125 -3.30 27.17 -18.54
CA ALA A 125 -3.08 28.56 -18.16
C ALA A 125 -2.69 28.79 -16.68
N ASP A 126 -2.95 27.82 -15.78
CA ASP A 126 -2.55 27.89 -14.39
C ASP A 126 -1.01 27.78 -14.20
N GLY A 127 -0.29 27.20 -15.18
CA GLY A 127 1.17 27.07 -15.16
C GLY A 127 1.75 26.36 -13.93
N GLY A 128 0.89 25.71 -13.13
CA GLY A 128 1.25 25.12 -11.83
C GLY A 128 2.28 24.00 -11.96
N THR A 129 3.10 23.84 -10.90
CA THR A 129 4.03 22.72 -10.77
C THR A 129 3.37 21.59 -9.98
N PHE A 130 3.61 20.35 -10.39
CA PHE A 130 3.07 19.13 -9.79
C PHE A 130 4.18 18.11 -9.64
N ILE A 131 4.07 17.24 -8.62
CA ILE A 131 4.86 16.01 -8.58
C ILE A 131 4.28 15.06 -9.64
N ALA A 132 5.13 14.48 -10.47
CA ALA A 132 4.79 13.38 -11.36
C ALA A 132 4.83 12.08 -10.56
N MET A 133 3.73 11.76 -9.84
CA MET A 133 3.67 10.57 -8.99
C MET A 133 3.71 9.31 -9.85
N PRO A 134 4.77 8.47 -9.75
CA PRO A 134 4.89 7.27 -10.57
C PRO A 134 3.79 6.26 -10.28
N ALA A 135 3.45 5.45 -11.29
CA ALA A 135 2.56 4.32 -11.12
C ALA A 135 3.15 3.31 -10.12
N ILE A 136 2.33 2.86 -9.16
CA ILE A 136 2.69 1.81 -8.21
C ILE A 136 2.11 0.49 -8.70
N GLU A 137 2.87 -0.20 -9.55
CA GLU A 137 2.50 -1.52 -10.06
C GLU A 137 2.72 -2.61 -9.01
N LEU A 138 1.75 -3.50 -8.86
CA LEU A 138 1.78 -4.60 -7.92
C LEU A 138 1.87 -5.95 -8.63
N ASP A 139 2.74 -6.84 -8.15
CA ASP A 139 2.75 -8.23 -8.59
C ASP A 139 1.57 -8.99 -7.97
N VAL A 140 1.27 -8.68 -6.70
CA VAL A 140 0.21 -9.33 -5.92
C VAL A 140 -0.52 -8.30 -5.07
N ALA A 141 -1.85 -8.41 -4.99
CA ALA A 141 -2.67 -7.75 -3.98
C ALA A 141 -3.24 -8.76 -3.00
N LEU A 142 -3.21 -8.42 -1.72
CA LEU A 142 -3.81 -9.16 -0.62
C LEU A 142 -4.88 -8.28 0.02
N ILE A 143 -6.12 -8.76 0.06
CA ILE A 143 -7.24 -8.03 0.68
C ILE A 143 -8.04 -8.93 1.63
N HIS A 144 -8.81 -8.32 2.51
CA HIS A 144 -9.73 -9.00 3.40
C HIS A 144 -11.12 -8.38 3.33
N MET A 145 -12.14 -9.21 3.14
CA MET A 145 -13.53 -8.78 3.07
C MET A 145 -14.38 -9.51 4.10
N ASN A 146 -15.50 -8.89 4.50
CA ASN A 146 -16.43 -9.52 5.44
C ASN A 146 -17.13 -10.73 4.79
N ARG A 147 -17.45 -10.65 3.50
CA ARG A 147 -18.10 -11.72 2.77
C ARG A 147 -17.49 -11.88 1.39
N GLY A 148 -17.56 -13.07 0.85
CA GLY A 148 -17.19 -13.34 -0.52
C GLY A 148 -17.93 -14.55 -1.07
N ASP A 149 -17.95 -14.67 -2.38
CA ASP A 149 -18.55 -15.81 -3.07
C ASP A 149 -17.49 -16.65 -3.79
N GLU A 150 -17.89 -17.79 -4.34
CA GLU A 150 -17.01 -18.71 -5.06
C GLU A 150 -16.47 -18.13 -6.38
N ARG A 151 -17.05 -17.05 -6.89
CA ARG A 151 -16.58 -16.34 -8.08
C ARG A 151 -15.53 -15.28 -7.76
N GLY A 152 -15.25 -15.05 -6.47
CA GLY A 152 -14.29 -14.05 -6.03
C GLY A 152 -14.86 -12.64 -5.89
N ASN A 153 -16.19 -12.48 -5.88
CA ASN A 153 -16.80 -11.21 -5.51
C ASN A 153 -16.67 -11.00 -4.01
N GLY A 154 -16.22 -9.82 -3.61
CA GLY A 154 -16.04 -9.43 -2.21
C GLY A 154 -17.03 -8.38 -1.78
N GLN A 155 -17.53 -8.50 -0.54
CA GLN A 155 -18.40 -7.52 0.09
C GLN A 155 -17.82 -7.09 1.43
N PHE A 156 -17.63 -5.79 1.62
CA PHE A 156 -17.36 -5.20 2.93
C PHE A 156 -18.66 -4.68 3.54
N LEU A 157 -18.72 -4.66 4.88
CA LEU A 157 -19.91 -4.22 5.63
C LEU A 157 -19.67 -2.92 6.40
N GLY A 158 -18.47 -2.39 6.33
CA GLY A 158 -18.11 -1.12 6.94
C GLY A 158 -18.42 0.09 6.04
N PRO A 159 -18.20 1.30 6.55
CA PRO A 159 -18.43 2.53 5.79
C PRO A 159 -17.33 2.83 4.76
N ASP A 160 -16.17 2.19 4.85
CA ASP A 160 -14.97 2.55 4.10
C ASP A 160 -14.32 1.33 3.43
N PRO A 161 -14.17 1.31 2.10
CA PRO A 161 -13.48 0.26 1.35
C PRO A 161 -11.94 0.31 1.48
N PHE A 162 -11.34 1.39 2.00
CA PHE A 162 -9.90 1.58 2.21
C PHE A 162 -9.03 1.38 0.98
N PHE A 163 -9.48 1.76 -0.20
CA PHE A 163 -8.76 1.61 -1.46
C PHE A 163 -8.44 0.16 -1.88
N ASP A 164 -9.13 -0.83 -1.31
CA ASP A 164 -8.89 -2.24 -1.63
C ASP A 164 -9.16 -2.57 -3.10
N ASP A 165 -10.08 -1.87 -3.73
CA ASP A 165 -10.35 -1.91 -5.18
C ASP A 165 -9.13 -1.46 -5.99
N LEU A 166 -8.45 -0.37 -5.61
CA LEU A 166 -7.25 0.10 -6.27
C LEU A 166 -6.10 -0.91 -6.15
N TYR A 167 -5.89 -1.50 -4.98
CA TYR A 167 -4.92 -2.59 -4.81
C TYR A 167 -5.21 -3.75 -5.77
N CYS A 168 -6.47 -4.17 -5.84
CA CYS A 168 -6.89 -5.27 -6.71
C CYS A 168 -6.67 -4.94 -8.19
N LEU A 169 -7.02 -3.73 -8.63
CA LEU A 169 -6.93 -3.33 -10.02
C LEU A 169 -5.49 -3.05 -10.46
N ALA A 170 -4.62 -2.58 -9.55
CA ALA A 170 -3.21 -2.33 -9.82
C ALA A 170 -2.34 -3.61 -9.84
N ALA A 171 -2.88 -4.76 -9.40
CA ALA A 171 -2.12 -5.99 -9.25
C ALA A 171 -2.30 -6.97 -10.41
N LYS A 172 -1.22 -7.70 -10.73
CA LYS A 172 -1.26 -8.82 -11.69
C LYS A 172 -2.04 -10.01 -11.15
N ARG A 173 -1.90 -10.32 -9.85
CA ARG A 173 -2.63 -11.38 -9.14
C ARG A 173 -3.23 -10.85 -7.85
N ARG A 174 -4.36 -11.40 -7.44
CA ARG A 174 -5.09 -10.98 -6.25
C ARG A 174 -5.54 -12.17 -5.44
N PHE A 175 -5.44 -12.03 -4.11
CA PHE A 175 -5.90 -13.02 -3.14
C PHE A 175 -6.78 -12.31 -2.12
N MET A 176 -7.94 -12.87 -1.89
CA MET A 176 -8.93 -12.35 -0.96
C MET A 176 -9.20 -13.38 0.13
N SER A 177 -9.04 -12.98 1.38
CA SER A 177 -9.59 -13.72 2.51
C SER A 177 -10.94 -13.14 2.90
N VAL A 178 -11.84 -13.98 3.40
CA VAL A 178 -13.19 -13.57 3.80
C VAL A 178 -13.58 -14.17 5.14
N GLU A 179 -14.44 -13.48 5.88
CA GLU A 179 -15.01 -14.01 7.13
C GLU A 179 -16.11 -15.04 6.85
N LYS A 180 -16.87 -14.85 5.76
CA LYS A 180 -17.98 -15.70 5.40
C LYS A 180 -18.10 -15.87 3.89
N ILE A 181 -18.29 -17.12 3.45
CA ILE A 181 -18.67 -17.42 2.07
C ILE A 181 -20.19 -17.32 1.97
N ILE A 182 -20.67 -16.64 0.94
CA ILE A 182 -22.09 -16.47 0.63
C ILE A 182 -22.39 -16.96 -0.78
N PRO A 183 -23.65 -17.31 -1.10
CA PRO A 183 -24.04 -17.58 -2.48
C PRO A 183 -23.81 -16.37 -3.38
N THR A 184 -23.54 -16.65 -4.66
CA THR A 184 -23.38 -15.61 -5.71
C THR A 184 -24.71 -14.99 -6.05
#